data_b955d5d242eb4fd03d275d39ea0b3575
#
_entry.id   b955d5d242eb4fd03d275d39ea0b3575
#
_cell.length_a   1.000
_cell.length_b   1.000
_cell.length_c   1.000
_cell.angle_alpha   90.00
_cell.angle_beta   90.00
_cell.angle_gamma   90.00
#
_symmetry.space_group_name_H-M   'P 1'
#
loop_
_entity.id
_entity.type
_entity.pdbx_description
1 polymer ?
#
loop_
_entity_poly.entity_id
_entity_poly.type
_entity_poly.pdbx_seq_one_letter_code
_entity_poly.pdbx_strand_id
1 'polypeptide(L)'
;MILIDFTQTIIAGLMAQLKMNDGEVSEDMLRHMILNSVRNYQKKYAPDYGEIVLCTDSSHTWRKEFYPLYKANRKKTRDASDLDWKMLFDTLQIVKEEIRDNFPYRYMYVEQCEADDIIAILVKHAREPVMIVSGDKDFQQLHKYDYVKQWSPNLNKLITCDNPDLFLKEHILTGDKSDGIPNILSNDDCFAEGIRPVSYTHLTLPTILLV
;
A
#
# COMPACT_ATOMS: atom_id res chain seq x y z
N MET A 1 18.40 -1.38 -1.59
CA MET A 1 17.55 -1.54 -0.37
C MET A 1 16.22 -2.21 -0.68
N ILE A 2 15.60 -2.85 0.32
CA ILE A 2 14.27 -3.47 0.21
C ILE A 2 13.31 -2.61 1.02
N LEU A 3 12.33 -1.99 0.38
CA LEU A 3 11.32 -1.15 1.02
C LEU A 3 10.01 -1.93 1.13
N ILE A 4 9.57 -2.20 2.36
CA ILE A 4 8.34 -2.94 2.61
C ILE A 4 7.26 -1.97 3.09
N ASP A 5 6.18 -1.86 2.33
CA ASP A 5 4.92 -1.31 2.81
C ASP A 5 4.35 -2.29 3.84
N PHE A 6 4.66 -2.02 5.11
CA PHE A 6 4.53 -3.01 6.15
C PHE A 6 3.07 -3.35 6.44
N THR A 7 2.24 -2.34 6.64
CA THR A 7 0.82 -2.55 6.99
C THR A 7 0.06 -3.24 5.85
N GLN A 8 0.24 -2.77 4.62
CA GLN A 8 -0.42 -3.36 3.44
C GLN A 8 0.00 -4.81 3.22
N THR A 9 1.31 -5.08 3.31
CA THR A 9 1.86 -6.44 3.10
C THR A 9 1.33 -7.43 4.13
N ILE A 10 1.20 -7.01 5.40
CA ILE A 10 0.68 -7.86 6.47
C ILE A 10 -0.82 -8.13 6.28
N ILE A 11 -1.62 -7.10 6.05
CA ILE A 11 -3.06 -7.25 5.82
C ILE A 11 -3.32 -8.14 4.61
N ALA A 12 -2.56 -7.97 3.54
CA ALA A 12 -2.67 -8.79 2.35
C ALA A 12 -2.38 -10.28 2.60
N GLY A 13 -1.29 -10.57 3.35
CA GLY A 13 -0.94 -11.91 3.75
C GLY A 13 -2.00 -12.55 4.65
N LEU A 14 -2.53 -11.77 5.60
CA LEU A 14 -3.61 -12.21 6.48
C LEU A 14 -4.88 -12.57 5.70
N MET A 15 -5.32 -11.71 4.79
CA MET A 15 -6.50 -11.97 3.97
C MET A 15 -6.35 -13.22 3.11
N ALA A 16 -5.13 -13.52 2.65
CA ALA A 16 -4.84 -14.75 1.92
C ALA A 16 -4.97 -15.99 2.82
N GLN A 17 -4.48 -15.92 4.06
CA GLN A 17 -4.56 -17.04 5.01
C GLN A 17 -5.96 -17.28 5.57
N LEU A 18 -6.73 -16.21 5.85
CA LEU A 18 -8.12 -16.32 6.29
C LEU A 18 -8.99 -17.11 5.31
N LYS A 19 -8.73 -16.93 4.01
CA LYS A 19 -9.41 -17.70 2.97
C LYS A 19 -9.05 -19.20 2.99
N MET A 20 -7.91 -19.56 3.57
CA MET A 20 -7.41 -20.93 3.63
C MET A 20 -7.79 -21.66 4.94
N ASN A 21 -8.06 -20.94 6.03
CA ASN A 21 -8.21 -21.45 7.38
C ASN A 21 -9.62 -21.20 8.00
N ASP A 22 -10.67 -21.18 7.19
CA ASP A 22 -12.07 -21.01 7.65
C ASP A 22 -12.31 -19.82 8.60
N GLY A 23 -11.45 -18.80 8.53
CA GLY A 23 -11.69 -17.52 9.20
C GLY A 23 -11.12 -17.37 10.62
N GLU A 24 -10.50 -18.39 11.20
CA GLU A 24 -9.89 -18.27 12.53
C GLU A 24 -8.47 -17.67 12.47
N VAL A 25 -8.25 -16.61 13.25
CA VAL A 25 -6.93 -15.98 13.43
C VAL A 25 -6.66 -15.82 14.91
N SER A 26 -5.54 -16.36 15.36
CA SER A 26 -5.00 -16.09 16.69
C SER A 26 -3.88 -15.04 16.62
N GLU A 27 -3.61 -14.37 17.76
CA GLU A 27 -2.52 -13.43 17.91
C GLU A 27 -1.15 -14.07 17.57
N ASP A 28 -0.92 -15.29 18.07
CA ASP A 28 0.33 -16.04 17.83
C ASP A 28 0.51 -16.38 16.36
N MET A 29 -0.56 -16.78 15.67
CA MET A 29 -0.54 -17.05 14.24
C MET A 29 -0.23 -15.79 13.45
N LEU A 30 -0.82 -14.65 13.81
CA LEU A 30 -0.59 -13.38 13.17
C LEU A 30 0.88 -12.94 13.35
N ARG A 31 1.40 -13.01 14.58
CA ARG A 31 2.80 -12.71 14.90
C ARG A 31 3.77 -13.58 14.09
N HIS A 32 3.53 -14.88 14.08
CA HIS A 32 4.35 -15.83 13.31
C HIS A 32 4.34 -15.53 11.81
N MET A 33 3.18 -15.22 11.25
CA MET A 33 3.01 -14.87 9.84
C MET A 33 3.79 -13.60 9.48
N ILE A 34 3.69 -12.55 10.30
CA ILE A 34 4.39 -11.29 10.10
C ILE A 34 5.91 -11.52 10.04
N LEU A 35 6.45 -12.16 11.08
CA LEU A 35 7.90 -12.39 11.18
C LEU A 35 8.42 -13.27 10.05
N ASN A 36 7.68 -14.30 9.66
CA ASN A 36 8.04 -15.15 8.53
C ASN A 36 8.00 -14.40 7.19
N SER A 37 7.03 -13.53 7.00
CA SER A 37 6.93 -12.72 5.76
C SER A 37 8.16 -11.84 5.61
N VAL A 38 8.54 -11.08 6.64
CA VAL A 38 9.74 -10.23 6.62
C VAL A 38 10.99 -11.06 6.36
N ARG A 39 11.16 -12.19 7.07
CA ARG A 39 12.29 -13.10 6.89
C ARG A 39 12.38 -13.67 5.47
N ASN A 40 11.23 -14.01 4.88
CA ASN A 40 11.18 -14.54 3.52
C ASN A 40 11.61 -13.49 2.48
N TYR A 41 11.17 -12.23 2.64
CA TYR A 41 11.62 -11.14 1.77
C TYR A 41 13.10 -10.85 1.94
N GLN A 42 13.62 -10.90 3.18
CA GLN A 42 15.05 -10.77 3.43
C GLN A 42 15.84 -11.85 2.69
N LYS A 43 15.47 -13.12 2.86
CA LYS A 43 16.16 -14.23 2.19
C LYS A 43 16.10 -14.13 0.67
N LYS A 44 14.98 -13.69 0.13
CA LYS A 44 14.75 -13.65 -1.31
C LYS A 44 15.48 -12.49 -1.99
N TYR A 45 15.50 -11.32 -1.34
CA TYR A 45 15.93 -10.09 -2.01
C TYR A 45 17.21 -9.47 -1.44
N ALA A 46 17.63 -9.80 -0.22
CA ALA A 46 18.83 -9.20 0.35
C ALA A 46 20.12 -9.42 -0.46
N PRO A 47 20.32 -10.56 -1.17
CA PRO A 47 21.51 -10.73 -1.99
C PRO A 47 21.66 -9.67 -3.09
N ASP A 48 20.55 -9.20 -3.65
CA ASP A 48 20.56 -8.25 -4.77
C ASP A 48 20.30 -6.79 -4.33
N TYR A 49 19.56 -6.61 -3.23
CA TYR A 49 19.07 -5.30 -2.81
C TYR A 49 19.55 -4.84 -1.42
N GLY A 50 20.16 -5.73 -0.64
CA GLY A 50 20.72 -5.38 0.67
C GLY A 50 19.67 -5.33 1.79
N GLU A 51 19.71 -4.26 2.59
CA GLU A 51 18.96 -4.17 3.83
C GLU A 51 17.45 -3.93 3.63
N ILE A 52 16.66 -4.44 4.60
CA ILE A 52 15.23 -4.18 4.71
C ILE A 52 14.97 -2.88 5.47
N VAL A 53 14.04 -2.11 4.94
CA VAL A 53 13.41 -0.96 5.60
C VAL A 53 11.91 -1.21 5.67
N LEU A 54 11.37 -1.28 6.87
CA LEU A 54 9.94 -1.43 7.12
C LEU A 54 9.32 -0.03 7.19
N CYS A 55 8.53 0.33 6.21
CA CYS A 55 7.83 1.61 6.14
C CYS A 55 6.41 1.43 6.69
N THR A 56 6.01 2.26 7.66
CA THR A 56 4.73 2.11 8.35
C THR A 56 3.93 3.40 8.31
N ASP A 57 2.61 3.23 8.25
CA ASP A 57 1.67 4.34 8.23
C ASP A 57 1.56 5.02 9.58
N SER A 58 1.38 6.34 9.57
CA SER A 58 0.87 7.08 10.71
C SER A 58 -0.64 6.85 10.88
N SER A 59 -1.10 6.94 12.13
CA SER A 59 -2.54 6.88 12.45
C SER A 59 -3.34 8.04 11.84
N HIS A 60 -2.67 9.16 11.62
CA HIS A 60 -3.21 10.35 10.97
C HIS A 60 -2.40 10.62 9.71
N THR A 61 -3.08 10.99 8.63
CA THR A 61 -2.42 11.34 7.37
C THR A 61 -2.71 12.78 7.00
N TRP A 62 -1.69 13.49 6.53
CA TRP A 62 -1.81 14.86 6.02
C TRP A 62 -2.85 15.00 4.90
N ARG A 63 -3.10 13.93 4.16
CA ARG A 63 -4.09 13.92 3.07
C ARG A 63 -5.50 14.26 3.53
N LYS A 64 -5.85 13.92 4.79
CA LYS A 64 -7.17 14.24 5.36
C LYS A 64 -7.35 15.71 5.70
N GLU A 65 -6.28 16.47 5.82
CA GLU A 65 -6.36 17.91 6.00
C GLU A 65 -6.80 18.60 4.70
N PHE A 66 -6.38 18.07 3.55
CA PHE A 66 -6.80 18.57 2.23
C PHE A 66 -8.09 17.96 1.74
N TYR A 67 -8.29 16.67 1.99
CA TYR A 67 -9.47 15.92 1.54
C TYR A 67 -10.02 15.07 2.69
N PRO A 68 -10.96 15.58 3.49
CA PRO A 68 -11.50 14.89 4.67
C PRO A 68 -12.16 13.53 4.35
N LEU A 69 -12.62 13.35 3.11
CA LEU A 69 -13.26 12.11 2.63
C LEU A 69 -12.23 11.02 2.23
N TYR A 70 -10.94 11.31 2.29
CA TYR A 70 -9.88 10.35 1.98
C TYR A 70 -10.01 9.08 2.81
N LYS A 71 -10.11 7.93 2.12
CA LYS A 71 -10.28 6.60 2.72
C LYS A 71 -11.51 6.44 3.64
N ALA A 72 -12.49 7.34 3.59
CA ALA A 72 -13.67 7.30 4.45
C ALA A 72 -14.52 6.04 4.24
N ASN A 73 -14.59 5.54 3.00
CA ASN A 73 -15.29 4.31 2.64
C ASN A 73 -14.70 3.04 3.28
N ARG A 74 -13.41 3.03 3.66
CA ARG A 74 -12.76 1.86 4.27
C ARG A 74 -13.37 1.46 5.61
N LYS A 75 -13.83 2.43 6.41
CA LYS A 75 -14.51 2.15 7.68
C LYS A 75 -15.79 1.33 7.43
N LYS A 76 -16.62 1.76 6.50
CA LYS A 76 -17.87 1.09 6.14
C LYS A 76 -17.65 -0.35 5.69
N THR A 77 -16.58 -0.58 4.92
CA THR A 77 -16.20 -1.93 4.46
C THR A 77 -15.71 -2.83 5.61
N ARG A 78 -14.96 -2.27 6.56
CA ARG A 78 -14.51 -3.02 7.75
C ARG A 78 -15.67 -3.39 8.65
N ASP A 79 -16.56 -2.44 8.92
CA ASP A 79 -17.73 -2.64 9.78
C ASP A 79 -18.72 -3.69 9.21
N ALA A 80 -18.69 -3.93 7.90
CA ALA A 80 -19.47 -4.96 7.21
C ALA A 80 -18.79 -6.33 7.15
N SER A 81 -17.60 -6.49 7.73
CA SER A 81 -16.87 -7.77 7.73
C SER A 81 -16.93 -8.44 9.09
N ASP A 82 -16.93 -9.79 9.12
CA ASP A 82 -16.97 -10.60 10.34
C ASP A 82 -15.62 -10.66 11.08
N LEU A 83 -14.60 -9.91 10.62
CA LEU A 83 -13.26 -9.92 11.20
C LEU A 83 -13.18 -9.02 12.43
N ASP A 84 -12.53 -9.49 13.48
CA ASP A 84 -12.12 -8.65 14.61
C ASP A 84 -10.95 -7.74 14.22
N TRP A 85 -11.28 -6.64 13.53
CA TRP A 85 -10.31 -5.64 13.10
C TRP A 85 -9.59 -4.98 14.28
N LYS A 86 -10.25 -4.91 15.45
CA LYS A 86 -9.63 -4.33 16.63
C LYS A 86 -8.48 -5.21 17.11
N MET A 87 -8.73 -6.49 17.36
CA MET A 87 -7.70 -7.45 17.73
C MET A 87 -6.55 -7.46 16.74
N LEU A 88 -6.86 -7.41 15.44
CA LEU A 88 -5.86 -7.41 14.38
C LEU A 88 -4.96 -6.18 14.43
N PHE A 89 -5.52 -4.96 14.56
CA PHE A 89 -4.73 -3.75 14.63
C PHE A 89 -3.96 -3.62 15.96
N ASP A 90 -4.55 -4.07 17.06
CA ASP A 90 -3.87 -4.09 18.37
C ASP A 90 -2.65 -5.02 18.32
N THR A 91 -2.81 -6.24 17.77
CA THR A 91 -1.70 -7.19 17.59
C THR A 91 -0.64 -6.65 16.63
N LEU A 92 -1.08 -6.04 15.52
CA LEU A 92 -0.15 -5.44 14.56
C LEU A 92 0.69 -4.33 15.20
N GLN A 93 0.08 -3.53 16.06
CA GLN A 93 0.80 -2.47 16.79
C GLN A 93 1.84 -3.05 17.75
N ILE A 94 1.48 -4.09 18.53
CA ILE A 94 2.41 -4.80 19.41
C ILE A 94 3.60 -5.35 18.60
N VAL A 95 3.33 -6.03 17.49
CA VAL A 95 4.39 -6.63 16.66
C VAL A 95 5.28 -5.55 16.02
N LYS A 96 4.73 -4.39 15.63
CA LYS A 96 5.50 -3.25 15.14
C LYS A 96 6.52 -2.77 16.19
N GLU A 97 6.10 -2.65 17.45
CA GLU A 97 6.95 -2.23 18.55
C GLU A 97 8.02 -3.29 18.86
N GLU A 98 7.64 -4.58 18.90
CA GLU A 98 8.58 -5.67 19.08
C GLU A 98 9.66 -5.71 17.99
N ILE A 99 9.27 -5.51 16.73
CA ILE A 99 10.22 -5.49 15.61
C ILE A 99 11.15 -4.28 15.72
N ARG A 100 10.62 -3.09 15.99
CA ARG A 100 11.41 -1.88 16.14
C ARG A 100 12.47 -2.03 17.24
N ASP A 101 12.10 -2.64 18.38
CA ASP A 101 12.92 -2.64 19.57
C ASP A 101 13.90 -3.84 19.66
N ASN A 102 13.57 -4.97 18.99
CA ASN A 102 14.31 -6.23 19.17
C ASN A 102 14.91 -6.82 17.89
N PHE A 103 14.58 -6.30 16.71
CA PHE A 103 15.04 -6.88 15.44
C PHE A 103 16.01 -5.95 14.70
N PRO A 104 16.95 -6.47 13.93
CA PRO A 104 17.94 -5.68 13.22
C PRO A 104 17.39 -5.04 11.93
N TYR A 105 16.08 -4.86 11.81
CA TYR A 105 15.46 -4.23 10.66
C TYR A 105 15.38 -2.72 10.86
N ARG A 106 15.59 -1.98 9.79
CA ARG A 106 15.34 -0.53 9.82
C ARG A 106 13.84 -0.30 9.83
N TYR A 107 13.37 0.44 10.83
CA TYR A 107 11.95 0.80 10.98
C TYR A 107 11.79 2.29 10.71
N MET A 108 10.93 2.63 9.74
CA MET A 108 10.67 4.01 9.35
C MET A 108 9.20 4.35 9.60
N TYR A 109 9.03 5.33 10.46
CA TYR A 109 7.75 5.95 10.79
C TYR A 109 7.94 7.47 10.77
N VAL A 110 7.06 8.17 10.09
CA VAL A 110 7.03 9.63 10.07
C VAL A 110 5.61 10.07 10.40
N GLU A 111 5.48 10.95 11.38
CA GLU A 111 4.19 11.46 11.80
C GLU A 111 3.46 12.14 10.64
N GLN A 112 2.14 11.91 10.54
CA GLN A 112 1.26 12.36 9.46
C GLN A 112 1.55 11.78 8.06
N CYS A 113 2.58 10.95 7.89
CA CYS A 113 2.90 10.32 6.62
C CYS A 113 2.36 8.87 6.55
N GLU A 114 1.99 8.46 5.35
CA GLU A 114 1.74 7.06 5.04
C GLU A 114 3.04 6.37 4.58
N ALA A 115 3.05 5.04 4.57
CA ALA A 115 4.19 4.26 4.09
C ALA A 115 4.58 4.65 2.66
N ASP A 116 3.59 5.00 1.84
CA ASP A 116 3.78 5.42 0.44
C ASP A 116 4.62 6.69 0.33
N ASP A 117 4.40 7.67 1.21
CA ASP A 117 5.18 8.92 1.26
C ASP A 117 6.65 8.63 1.59
N ILE A 118 6.86 7.77 2.60
CA ILE A 118 8.19 7.36 3.05
C ILE A 118 8.93 6.64 1.91
N ILE A 119 8.28 5.64 1.30
CA ILE A 119 8.84 4.85 0.20
C ILE A 119 9.18 5.76 -0.99
N ALA A 120 8.27 6.65 -1.38
CA ALA A 120 8.50 7.56 -2.51
C ALA A 120 9.72 8.47 -2.29
N ILE A 121 9.90 9.00 -1.08
CA ILE A 121 11.06 9.83 -0.74
C ILE A 121 12.34 9.01 -0.70
N LEU A 122 12.33 7.81 -0.10
CA LEU A 122 13.49 6.93 -0.07
C LEU A 122 13.93 6.54 -1.48
N VAL A 123 12.97 6.17 -2.34
CA VAL A 123 13.24 5.86 -3.75
C VAL A 123 13.87 7.06 -4.46
N LYS A 124 13.27 8.25 -4.35
CA LYS A 124 13.77 9.46 -5.02
C LYS A 124 15.23 9.78 -4.69
N HIS A 125 15.67 9.45 -3.48
CA HIS A 125 17.03 9.74 -2.99
C HIS A 125 17.96 8.53 -3.00
N ALA A 126 17.47 7.35 -3.37
CA ALA A 126 18.27 6.14 -3.47
C ALA A 126 19.35 6.27 -4.55
N ARG A 127 20.52 5.68 -4.28
CA ARG A 127 21.64 5.54 -5.23
C ARG A 127 22.04 4.08 -5.42
N GLU A 128 21.12 3.19 -5.14
CA GLU A 128 21.29 1.74 -5.17
C GLU A 128 20.00 1.09 -5.70
N PRO A 129 20.06 -0.18 -6.15
CA PRO A 129 18.86 -0.90 -6.55
C PRO A 129 17.82 -0.95 -5.42
N VAL A 130 16.56 -0.74 -5.76
CA VAL A 130 15.43 -0.73 -4.82
C VAL A 130 14.41 -1.78 -5.21
N MET A 131 14.03 -2.63 -4.24
CA MET A 131 12.90 -3.54 -4.33
C MET A 131 11.78 -3.02 -3.44
N ILE A 132 10.68 -2.58 -4.02
CA ILE A 132 9.44 -2.24 -3.30
C ILE A 132 8.63 -3.53 -3.12
N VAL A 133 8.26 -3.84 -1.89
CA VAL A 133 7.36 -4.96 -1.56
C VAL A 133 6.01 -4.37 -1.17
N SER A 134 5.14 -4.25 -2.15
CA SER A 134 3.75 -3.78 -1.98
C SER A 134 2.92 -4.19 -3.20
N GLY A 135 1.65 -4.52 -2.95
CA GLY A 135 0.64 -4.73 -4.01
C GLY A 135 0.01 -3.44 -4.53
N ASP A 136 0.38 -2.29 -3.97
CA ASP A 136 -0.22 -1.03 -4.34
C ASP A 136 0.20 -0.60 -5.75
N LYS A 137 -0.79 -0.22 -6.55
CA LYS A 137 -0.57 0.23 -7.93
C LYS A 137 0.10 1.60 -8.01
N ASP A 138 -0.04 2.42 -6.96
CA ASP A 138 0.47 3.78 -6.94
C ASP A 138 2.00 3.83 -7.04
N PHE A 139 2.67 2.77 -6.60
CA PHE A 139 4.12 2.64 -6.79
C PHE A 139 4.57 2.49 -8.25
N GLN A 140 3.66 2.19 -9.18
CA GLN A 140 4.01 2.10 -10.60
C GLN A 140 4.55 3.43 -11.16
N GLN A 141 4.16 4.58 -10.59
CA GLN A 141 4.74 5.88 -10.93
C GLN A 141 6.24 5.98 -10.60
N LEU A 142 6.75 5.15 -9.67
CA LEU A 142 8.16 5.11 -9.30
C LEU A 142 9.01 4.24 -10.24
N HIS A 143 8.39 3.49 -11.16
CA HIS A 143 9.10 2.71 -12.18
C HIS A 143 9.78 3.61 -13.23
N LYS A 144 9.57 4.93 -13.18
CA LYS A 144 10.39 5.90 -13.93
C LYS A 144 11.87 5.88 -13.54
N TYR A 145 12.21 5.29 -12.41
CA TYR A 145 13.58 5.07 -11.97
C TYR A 145 14.03 3.65 -12.34
N ASP A 146 15.01 3.50 -13.23
CA ASP A 146 15.48 2.20 -13.76
C ASP A 146 15.98 1.23 -12.68
N TYR A 147 16.39 1.77 -11.52
CA TYR A 147 16.86 0.98 -10.37
C TYR A 147 15.74 0.46 -9.47
N VAL A 148 14.48 0.77 -9.77
CA VAL A 148 13.31 0.36 -8.98
C VAL A 148 12.64 -0.87 -9.58
N LYS A 149 12.35 -1.85 -8.72
CA LYS A 149 11.44 -2.96 -9.04
C LYS A 149 10.39 -3.09 -7.95
N GLN A 150 9.23 -3.57 -8.32
CA GLN A 150 8.10 -3.79 -7.40
C GLN A 150 7.69 -5.25 -7.40
N TRP A 151 7.59 -5.83 -6.21
CA TRP A 151 7.02 -7.15 -5.99
C TRP A 151 5.65 -7.03 -5.34
N SER A 152 4.64 -7.63 -5.94
CA SER A 152 3.30 -7.72 -5.36
C SER A 152 3.15 -9.03 -4.58
N PRO A 153 3.00 -8.97 -3.24
CA PRO A 153 2.71 -10.15 -2.43
C PRO A 153 1.41 -10.84 -2.84
N ASN A 154 0.37 -10.07 -3.13
CA ASN A 154 -0.96 -10.58 -3.48
C ASN A 154 -0.98 -11.35 -4.79
N LEU A 155 -0.24 -10.86 -5.79
CA LEU A 155 -0.16 -11.45 -7.12
C LEU A 155 0.99 -12.45 -7.24
N ASN A 156 1.87 -12.50 -6.24
CA ASN A 156 3.10 -13.30 -6.23
C ASN A 156 3.93 -13.13 -7.51
N LYS A 157 4.07 -11.89 -7.98
CA LYS A 157 4.83 -11.54 -9.19
C LYS A 157 5.43 -10.14 -9.13
N LEU A 158 6.42 -9.90 -9.98
CA LEU A 158 6.90 -8.55 -10.26
C LEU A 158 5.84 -7.77 -11.02
N ILE A 159 5.65 -6.52 -10.62
CA ILE A 159 4.83 -5.54 -11.33
C ILE A 159 5.74 -4.78 -12.29
N THR A 160 5.28 -4.58 -13.50
CA THR A 160 5.94 -3.75 -14.52
C THR A 160 5.01 -2.63 -14.95
N CYS A 161 5.57 -1.48 -15.27
CA CYS A 161 4.86 -0.35 -15.84
C CYS A 161 5.70 0.20 -16.98
N ASP A 162 5.22 0.06 -18.22
CA ASP A 162 5.97 0.45 -19.41
C ASP A 162 6.04 1.97 -19.58
N ASN A 163 5.02 2.69 -19.10
CA ASN A 163 4.98 4.15 -19.16
C ASN A 163 4.44 4.74 -17.85
N PRO A 164 5.33 4.96 -16.86
CA PRO A 164 4.95 5.50 -15.55
C PRO A 164 4.31 6.89 -15.59
N ASP A 165 4.73 7.73 -16.54
CA ASP A 165 4.18 9.09 -16.68
C ASP A 165 2.75 9.05 -17.24
N LEU A 166 2.47 8.17 -18.19
CA LEU A 166 1.11 7.95 -18.70
C LEU A 166 0.24 7.34 -17.59
N PHE A 167 0.74 6.33 -16.89
CA PHE A 167 0.06 5.73 -15.75
C PHE A 167 -0.38 6.80 -14.74
N LEU A 168 0.53 7.69 -14.35
CA LEU A 168 0.23 8.75 -13.38
C LEU A 168 -0.87 9.69 -13.89
N LYS A 169 -0.79 10.13 -15.15
CA LYS A 169 -1.82 10.99 -15.77
C LYS A 169 -3.19 10.31 -15.79
N GLU A 170 -3.25 9.07 -16.24
CA GLU A 170 -4.48 8.29 -16.25
C GLU A 170 -5.03 8.12 -14.85
N HIS A 171 -4.17 7.82 -13.87
CA HIS A 171 -4.58 7.62 -12.49
C HIS A 171 -5.16 8.89 -11.87
N ILE A 172 -4.56 10.06 -12.11
CA ILE A 172 -5.11 11.36 -11.68
C ILE A 172 -6.50 11.60 -12.28
N LEU A 173 -6.71 11.28 -13.56
CA LEU A 173 -7.99 11.51 -14.24
C LEU A 173 -9.07 10.51 -13.81
N THR A 174 -8.67 9.25 -13.56
CA THR A 174 -9.61 8.17 -13.21
C THR A 174 -9.99 8.16 -11.74
N GLY A 175 -9.19 8.79 -10.89
CA GLY A 175 -9.32 8.71 -9.44
C GLY A 175 -8.96 7.32 -8.88
N ASP A 176 -9.15 7.16 -7.59
CA ASP A 176 -8.95 5.90 -6.87
C ASP A 176 -10.13 5.55 -5.97
N LYS A 177 -10.89 4.54 -6.38
CA LYS A 177 -12.03 4.07 -5.61
C LYS A 177 -11.62 3.49 -4.25
N SER A 178 -10.43 2.87 -4.15
CA SER A 178 -9.94 2.27 -2.91
C SER A 178 -9.63 3.33 -1.86
N ASP A 179 -9.23 4.51 -2.29
CA ASP A 179 -8.92 5.66 -1.45
C ASP A 179 -10.08 6.66 -1.35
N GLY A 180 -11.19 6.36 -2.04
CA GLY A 180 -12.37 7.22 -2.02
C GLY A 180 -12.20 8.49 -2.86
N ILE A 181 -11.27 8.49 -3.82
CA ILE A 181 -10.99 9.61 -4.72
C ILE A 181 -11.76 9.39 -6.02
N PRO A 182 -12.78 10.22 -6.33
CA PRO A 182 -13.54 10.09 -7.57
C PRO A 182 -12.70 10.51 -8.79
N ASN A 183 -13.19 10.13 -9.97
CA ASN A 183 -12.61 10.64 -11.20
C ASN A 183 -12.92 12.12 -11.41
N ILE A 184 -12.17 12.79 -12.29
CA ILE A 184 -12.26 14.24 -12.54
C ILE A 184 -13.64 14.74 -12.99
N LEU A 185 -14.52 13.86 -13.47
CA LEU A 185 -15.88 14.21 -13.93
C LEU A 185 -16.93 14.07 -12.82
N SER A 186 -16.56 13.55 -11.67
CA SER A 186 -17.47 13.24 -10.56
C SER A 186 -17.31 14.26 -9.43
N ASN A 187 -18.38 14.46 -8.66
CA ASN A 187 -18.29 15.27 -7.45
C ASN A 187 -17.40 14.59 -6.41
N ASP A 188 -16.69 15.38 -5.61
CA ASP A 188 -15.74 14.90 -4.61
C ASP A 188 -16.37 14.02 -3.52
N ASP A 189 -17.65 14.22 -3.22
CA ASP A 189 -18.41 13.53 -2.18
C ASP A 189 -19.14 12.26 -2.66
N CYS A 190 -19.11 11.95 -3.97
CA CYS A 190 -19.94 10.90 -4.55
C CYS A 190 -19.78 9.54 -3.85
N PHE A 191 -18.59 9.16 -3.41
CA PHE A 191 -18.38 7.90 -2.68
C PHE A 191 -18.90 7.96 -1.24
N ALA A 192 -18.84 9.12 -0.59
CA ALA A 192 -19.37 9.32 0.76
C ALA A 192 -20.90 9.27 0.77
N GLU A 193 -21.53 9.84 -0.24
CA GLU A 193 -22.99 9.84 -0.43
C GLU A 193 -23.53 8.55 -1.06
N GLY A 194 -22.64 7.63 -1.48
CA GLY A 194 -23.04 6.40 -2.14
C GLY A 194 -23.52 6.59 -3.58
N ILE A 195 -23.18 7.71 -4.18
CA ILE A 195 -23.49 8.04 -5.58
C ILE A 195 -22.47 7.34 -6.48
N ARG A 196 -22.93 6.73 -7.56
CA ARG A 196 -22.04 6.13 -8.53
C ARG A 196 -21.28 7.22 -9.30
N PRO A 197 -19.92 7.16 -9.35
CA PRO A 197 -19.15 8.09 -10.16
C PRO A 197 -19.58 8.08 -11.63
N VAL A 198 -19.37 9.19 -12.32
CA VAL A 198 -19.60 9.31 -13.76
C VAL A 198 -18.83 8.22 -14.49
N SER A 199 -19.44 7.60 -15.50
CA SER A 199 -18.81 6.51 -16.23
C SER A 199 -17.56 7.01 -16.98
N TYR A 200 -16.47 6.29 -16.79
CA TYR A 200 -15.16 6.57 -17.37
C TYR A 200 -15.11 6.45 -18.91
N THR A 201 -16.10 5.80 -19.53
CA THR A 201 -16.14 5.56 -20.98
C THR A 201 -16.16 6.82 -21.83
N HIS A 202 -16.35 8.00 -21.22
CA HIS A 202 -16.33 9.29 -21.93
C HIS A 202 -14.97 10.00 -21.92
N LEU A 203 -14.01 9.54 -21.13
CA LEU A 203 -12.61 9.99 -21.19
C LEU A 203 -11.92 9.21 -22.31
N THR A 204 -12.27 9.51 -23.55
CA THR A 204 -11.67 8.82 -24.69
C THR A 204 -10.20 9.27 -24.90
N LEU A 205 -9.35 8.31 -25.25
CA LEU A 205 -7.93 8.47 -25.58
C LEU A 205 -7.54 9.69 -26.45
N PRO A 206 -8.36 10.21 -27.39
CA PRO A 206 -8.01 11.40 -28.15
C PRO A 206 -7.82 12.67 -27.30
N THR A 207 -8.46 12.76 -26.15
CA THR A 207 -8.34 13.92 -25.27
C THR A 207 -7.05 13.88 -24.43
N ILE A 208 -6.53 12.70 -24.16
CA ILE A 208 -5.28 12.50 -23.42
C ILE A 208 -4.05 12.74 -24.30
N LEU A 209 -4.16 12.57 -25.61
CA LEU A 209 -3.07 12.77 -26.56
C LEU A 209 -2.88 14.23 -27.01
N LEU A 210 -3.75 15.14 -26.61
CA LEU A 210 -3.72 16.56 -27.01
C LEU A 210 -3.28 17.50 -25.87
N VAL A 211 -2.73 17.00 -24.77
CA VAL A 211 -2.20 17.80 -23.67
C VAL A 211 -0.70 17.60 -23.52
#